data_4844d830a41bb7cebd3acc36bcdd6d4f
#
_entry.id   4844d830a41bb7cebd3acc36bcdd6d4f
#
_cell.length_a   1.000
_cell.length_b   1.000
_cell.length_c   1.000
_cell.angle_alpha   90.00
_cell.angle_beta   90.00
_cell.angle_gamma   90.00
#
_symmetry.space_group_name_H-M   'P 1'
#
loop_
_entity.id
_entity.type
_entity.pdbx_description
1 polymer ?
#
loop_
_entity_poly.entity_id
_entity_poly.type
_entity_poly.pdbx_seq_one_letter_code
_entity_poly.pdbx_strand_id
1 'polypeptide(L)'
;FAKIENEPELWACSSTNVPYSRFAIRNFISSTSNDIYADKQVRLVACRNTDDVAVAFADITDFDPRHKHAQVGIVVFPDHRKHGIGGEVLDILGEYARRVVDLHVLYALVAKSNEASRRLFASGGYKEVALLPQWLFSEGKYCDALVFEKIFSD
;
A
#
# COMPACT_ATOMS: atom_id res chain seq x y z
N PHE A 1 9.92 -7.73 8.96
CA PHE A 1 10.29 -6.64 8.07
C PHE A 1 11.79 -6.51 7.94
N ALA A 2 12.54 -6.72 9.01
CA ALA A 2 13.97 -6.84 8.90
C ALA A 2 14.37 -7.94 7.92
N LYS A 3 13.54 -8.95 7.81
CA LYS A 3 13.72 -10.05 6.89
C LYS A 3 13.71 -9.60 5.43
N ILE A 4 12.88 -8.64 5.10
CA ILE A 4 12.81 -8.10 3.75
C ILE A 4 14.11 -7.38 3.41
N GLU A 5 14.64 -6.61 4.34
CA GLU A 5 15.87 -5.88 4.14
C GLU A 5 17.09 -6.79 3.99
N ASN A 6 17.06 -7.93 4.65
CA ASN A 6 18.19 -8.85 4.68
C ASN A 6 18.14 -9.92 3.59
N GLU A 7 17.14 -9.91 2.74
CA GLU A 7 16.99 -10.88 1.68
C GLU A 7 16.82 -10.19 0.33
N PRO A 8 17.90 -9.51 -0.14
CA PRO A 8 17.80 -8.75 -1.38
C PRO A 8 17.50 -9.59 -2.60
N GLU A 9 17.80 -10.88 -2.56
CA GLU A 9 17.47 -11.79 -3.65
C GLU A 9 15.97 -11.98 -3.84
N LEU A 10 15.17 -11.60 -2.86
CA LEU A 10 13.72 -11.65 -2.98
C LEU A 10 13.13 -10.41 -3.65
N TRP A 11 13.97 -9.44 -3.98
CA TRP A 11 13.51 -8.22 -4.59
C TRP A 11 13.48 -8.36 -6.11
N ALA A 12 12.38 -7.96 -6.71
CA ALA A 12 12.28 -7.84 -8.15
C ALA A 12 12.35 -6.35 -8.51
N CYS A 13 13.17 -6.05 -9.49
CA CYS A 13 13.18 -4.69 -10.02
C CYS A 13 11.99 -4.54 -10.95
N SER A 14 10.94 -3.97 -10.43
CA SER A 14 9.80 -3.58 -11.25
C SER A 14 9.99 -2.12 -11.62
N SER A 15 10.01 -1.82 -12.88
CA SER A 15 10.24 -0.46 -13.33
C SER A 15 8.93 0.34 -13.28
N THR A 16 8.52 0.69 -12.09
CA THR A 16 7.37 1.56 -11.90
C THR A 16 7.81 2.94 -11.43
N ASN A 17 9.03 3.34 -11.82
CA ASN A 17 9.54 4.65 -11.47
C ASN A 17 8.72 5.74 -12.16
N VAL A 18 8.22 6.65 -11.35
CA VAL A 18 7.65 7.88 -11.85
C VAL A 18 8.82 8.85 -12.02
N PRO A 19 8.97 9.48 -13.18
CA PRO A 19 10.05 10.45 -13.35
C PRO A 19 10.03 11.51 -12.26
N TYR A 20 11.20 11.83 -11.72
CA TYR A 20 11.39 12.82 -10.66
C TYR A 20 10.87 12.40 -9.28
N SER A 21 10.39 11.18 -9.13
CA SER A 21 10.01 10.68 -7.82
C SER A 21 11.24 10.36 -6.98
N ARG A 22 11.17 10.60 -5.68
CA ARG A 22 12.22 10.23 -4.75
C ARG A 22 12.25 8.74 -4.45
N PHE A 23 11.16 8.05 -4.75
CA PHE A 23 10.99 6.65 -4.37
C PHE A 23 10.58 5.82 -5.57
N ALA A 24 10.97 4.57 -5.55
CA ALA A 24 10.56 3.58 -6.52
C ALA A 24 9.86 2.44 -5.80
N ILE A 25 8.90 1.83 -6.47
CA ILE A 25 8.22 0.64 -5.96
C ILE A 25 8.80 -0.57 -6.65
N ARG A 26 9.16 -1.57 -5.85
CA ARG A 26 9.70 -2.83 -6.33
C ARG A 26 8.87 -3.98 -5.80
N ASN A 27 8.66 -4.98 -6.63
CA ASN A 27 7.95 -6.18 -6.21
C ASN A 27 8.82 -7.00 -5.27
N PHE A 28 8.19 -7.53 -4.24
CA PHE A 28 8.82 -8.49 -3.34
C PHE A 28 8.67 -9.87 -3.96
N ILE A 29 9.78 -10.54 -4.24
CA ILE A 29 9.80 -11.88 -4.81
C ILE A 29 9.70 -12.89 -3.65
N SER A 30 8.67 -13.71 -3.67
CA SER A 30 8.52 -14.78 -2.69
C SER A 30 8.71 -16.13 -3.37
N SER A 31 8.70 -17.19 -2.56
CA SER A 31 8.77 -18.55 -3.08
C SER A 31 7.52 -18.95 -3.85
N THR A 32 6.43 -18.19 -3.69
CA THR A 32 5.21 -18.37 -4.45
C THR A 32 5.19 -17.40 -5.62
N SER A 33 4.17 -17.51 -6.45
CA SER A 33 4.01 -16.63 -7.61
C SER A 33 3.90 -15.16 -7.17
N ASN A 34 4.47 -14.27 -7.97
CA ASN A 34 4.29 -12.84 -7.81
C ASN A 34 3.15 -12.32 -8.68
N ASP A 35 2.37 -13.20 -9.22
CA ASP A 35 1.26 -12.86 -10.11
C ASP A 35 0.05 -12.46 -9.27
N ILE A 36 -0.31 -11.19 -9.32
CA ILE A 36 -1.45 -10.68 -8.56
C ILE A 36 -2.76 -11.34 -8.98
N TYR A 37 -2.87 -11.77 -10.22
CA TYR A 37 -4.10 -12.42 -10.71
C TYR A 37 -4.26 -13.81 -10.11
N ALA A 38 -3.16 -14.53 -9.88
CA ALA A 38 -3.19 -15.84 -9.26
C ALA A 38 -3.33 -15.76 -7.74
N ASP A 39 -2.54 -14.90 -7.12
CA ASP A 39 -2.45 -14.83 -5.66
C ASP A 39 -3.47 -13.86 -5.05
N LYS A 40 -4.07 -13.00 -5.87
CA LYS A 40 -5.00 -11.95 -5.42
C LYS A 40 -4.34 -10.93 -4.50
N GLN A 41 -3.02 -10.92 -4.44
CA GLN A 41 -2.29 -10.01 -3.58
C GLN A 41 -0.87 -9.82 -4.10
N VAL A 42 -0.29 -8.69 -3.76
CA VAL A 42 1.11 -8.40 -4.05
C VAL A 42 1.65 -7.49 -2.97
N ARG A 43 2.88 -7.74 -2.55
CA ARG A 43 3.59 -6.86 -1.65
C ARG A 43 4.64 -6.09 -2.44
N LEU A 44 4.64 -4.79 -2.27
CA LEU A 44 5.57 -3.88 -2.94
C LEU A 44 6.43 -3.20 -1.89
N VAL A 45 7.68 -2.98 -2.22
CA VAL A 45 8.59 -2.31 -1.32
C VAL A 45 8.97 -0.97 -1.94
N ALA A 46 8.86 0.09 -1.16
CA ALA A 46 9.26 1.42 -1.60
C ALA A 46 10.69 1.68 -1.19
N CYS A 47 11.51 2.02 -2.15
CA CYS A 47 12.93 2.27 -1.95
C CYS A 47 13.27 3.69 -2.37
N ARG A 48 14.20 4.30 -1.64
CA ARG A 48 14.68 5.63 -1.99
C ARG A 48 15.55 5.53 -3.25
N ASN A 49 15.31 6.41 -4.21
CA ASN A 49 16.03 6.35 -5.50
C ASN A 49 17.52 6.64 -5.38
N THR A 50 17.91 7.41 -4.38
CA THR A 50 19.32 7.83 -4.26
C THR A 50 20.25 6.71 -3.80
N ASP A 51 19.77 5.81 -2.93
CA ASP A 51 20.61 4.79 -2.30
C ASP A 51 19.95 3.41 -2.21
N ASP A 52 18.76 3.26 -2.79
CA ASP A 52 18.00 2.00 -2.78
C ASP A 52 17.61 1.51 -1.38
N VAL A 53 17.63 2.38 -0.39
CA VAL A 53 17.23 2.00 0.98
C VAL A 53 15.74 1.84 1.04
N ALA A 54 15.28 0.70 1.59
CA ALA A 54 13.86 0.45 1.80
C ALA A 54 13.32 1.38 2.89
N VAL A 55 12.24 2.07 2.60
CA VAL A 55 11.64 3.03 3.55
C VAL A 55 10.24 2.64 3.96
N ALA A 56 9.56 1.83 3.16
CA ALA A 56 8.20 1.41 3.44
C ALA A 56 7.86 0.19 2.61
N PHE A 57 6.78 -0.49 2.98
CA PHE A 57 6.17 -1.42 2.05
C PHE A 57 4.67 -1.19 2.00
N ALA A 58 4.08 -1.63 0.91
CA ALA A 58 2.66 -1.50 0.67
C ALA A 58 2.13 -2.83 0.15
N ASP A 59 0.96 -3.20 0.62
CA ASP A 59 0.30 -4.42 0.18
C ASP A 59 -0.93 -4.06 -0.62
N ILE A 60 -1.11 -4.76 -1.73
CA ILE A 60 -2.38 -4.77 -2.46
C ILE A 60 -2.94 -6.17 -2.26
N THR A 61 -4.10 -6.25 -1.62
CA THR A 61 -4.73 -7.52 -1.26
C THR A 61 -6.16 -7.55 -1.74
N ASP A 62 -6.78 -8.73 -1.69
CA ASP A 62 -8.18 -8.90 -2.07
C ASP A 62 -8.49 -8.34 -3.45
N PHE A 63 -7.58 -8.55 -4.36
CA PHE A 63 -7.73 -8.08 -5.74
C PHE A 63 -8.89 -8.80 -6.43
N ASP A 64 -9.81 -8.02 -6.96
CA ASP A 64 -10.93 -8.52 -7.75
C ASP A 64 -10.75 -8.08 -9.21
N PRO A 65 -10.33 -8.98 -10.10
CA PRO A 65 -10.07 -8.60 -11.48
C PRO A 65 -11.34 -8.28 -12.27
N ARG A 66 -12.47 -8.80 -11.82
CA ARG A 66 -13.74 -8.54 -12.49
C ARG A 66 -14.27 -7.15 -12.20
N HIS A 67 -14.22 -6.75 -10.93
CA HIS A 67 -14.74 -5.46 -10.50
C HIS A 67 -13.66 -4.40 -10.36
N LYS A 68 -12.40 -4.78 -10.53
CA LYS A 68 -11.25 -3.90 -10.59
C LYS A 68 -11.07 -3.07 -9.32
N HIS A 69 -11.15 -3.74 -8.18
CA HIS A 69 -10.83 -3.11 -6.90
C HIS A 69 -9.89 -3.99 -6.08
N ALA A 70 -9.22 -3.36 -5.14
CA ALA A 70 -8.33 -4.06 -4.22
C ALA A 70 -8.18 -3.24 -2.95
N GLN A 71 -7.80 -3.94 -1.88
CA GLN A 71 -7.49 -3.31 -0.62
C GLN A 71 -6.01 -2.93 -0.58
N VAL A 72 -5.70 -1.78 0.00
CA VAL A 72 -4.34 -1.31 0.15
C VAL A 72 -3.99 -1.16 1.62
N GLY A 73 -2.77 -1.57 1.97
CA GLY A 73 -2.19 -1.29 3.27
C GLY A 73 -0.80 -0.73 3.08
N ILE A 74 -0.34 0.10 3.99
CA ILE A 74 0.97 0.73 3.89
C ILE A 74 1.61 0.78 5.27
N VAL A 75 2.91 0.45 5.31
CA VAL A 75 3.71 0.54 6.52
C VAL A 75 4.99 1.29 6.19
N VAL A 76 5.19 2.43 6.85
CA VAL A 76 6.44 3.18 6.76
C VAL A 76 7.34 2.71 7.89
N PHE A 77 8.58 2.39 7.59
CA PHE A 77 9.51 1.90 8.60
C PHE A 77 9.78 3.00 9.63
N PRO A 78 9.96 2.64 10.92
CA PRO A 78 10.00 3.63 11.99
C PRO A 78 11.00 4.76 11.80
N ASP A 79 12.18 4.47 11.25
CA ASP A 79 13.22 5.47 11.05
C ASP A 79 12.87 6.50 9.97
N HIS A 80 11.82 6.23 9.21
CA HIS A 80 11.45 7.05 8.06
C HIS A 80 10.09 7.73 8.22
N ARG A 81 9.47 7.62 9.39
CA ARG A 81 8.18 8.23 9.66
C ARG A 81 8.30 9.75 9.81
N LYS A 82 7.19 10.44 9.60
CA LYS A 82 7.08 11.90 9.78
C LYS A 82 7.90 12.73 8.79
N HIS A 83 8.21 12.15 7.63
CA HIS A 83 8.94 12.86 6.58
C HIS A 83 8.14 12.95 5.30
N GLY A 84 6.83 12.78 5.36
CA GLY A 84 5.99 12.81 4.17
C GLY A 84 6.11 11.59 3.27
N ILE A 85 6.82 10.58 3.72
CA ILE A 85 7.09 9.39 2.91
C ILE A 85 5.82 8.60 2.63
N GLY A 86 4.96 8.46 3.63
CA GLY A 86 3.72 7.71 3.47
C GLY A 86 2.85 8.26 2.35
N GLY A 87 2.73 9.57 2.27
CA GLY A 87 1.96 10.22 1.21
C GLY A 87 2.54 9.99 -0.17
N GLU A 88 3.86 10.11 -0.29
CA GLU A 88 4.52 9.87 -1.56
C GLU A 88 4.41 8.42 -2.02
N VAL A 89 4.60 7.49 -1.09
CA VAL A 89 4.46 6.06 -1.39
C VAL A 89 3.03 5.74 -1.80
N LEU A 90 2.06 6.34 -1.13
CA LEU A 90 0.66 6.14 -1.45
C LEU A 90 0.33 6.65 -2.85
N ASP A 91 0.90 7.78 -3.25
CA ASP A 91 0.72 8.31 -4.61
C ASP A 91 1.33 7.39 -5.66
N ILE A 92 2.53 6.90 -5.40
CA ILE A 92 3.20 5.98 -6.33
C ILE A 92 2.43 4.67 -6.43
N LEU A 93 1.94 4.18 -5.31
CA LEU A 93 1.12 2.97 -5.28
C LEU A 93 -0.15 3.14 -6.11
N GLY A 94 -0.78 4.31 -6.01
CA GLY A 94 -1.95 4.63 -6.81
C GLY A 94 -1.66 4.59 -8.30
N GLU A 95 -0.53 5.16 -8.71
CA GLU A 95 -0.13 5.12 -10.11
C GLU A 95 0.15 3.68 -10.58
N TYR A 96 0.80 2.90 -9.73
CA TYR A 96 1.04 1.49 -10.03
C TYR A 96 -0.28 0.74 -10.20
N ALA A 97 -1.20 0.93 -9.28
CA ALA A 97 -2.48 0.23 -9.32
C ALA A 97 -3.27 0.60 -10.57
N ARG A 98 -3.26 1.87 -10.94
CA ARG A 98 -4.01 2.34 -12.10
C ARG A 98 -3.35 1.90 -13.41
N ARG A 99 -2.04 2.05 -13.53
CA ARG A 99 -1.35 1.83 -14.80
C ARG A 99 -0.97 0.39 -15.05
N VAL A 100 -0.50 -0.29 -14.02
CA VAL A 100 0.02 -1.66 -14.16
C VAL A 100 -1.05 -2.71 -13.93
N VAL A 101 -1.87 -2.51 -12.89
CA VAL A 101 -2.89 -3.49 -12.51
C VAL A 101 -4.25 -3.17 -13.12
N ASP A 102 -4.41 -1.94 -13.61
CA ASP A 102 -5.66 -1.47 -14.23
C ASP A 102 -6.83 -1.51 -13.25
N LEU A 103 -6.60 -1.05 -12.03
CA LEU A 103 -7.63 -0.97 -11.01
C LEU A 103 -8.45 0.30 -11.17
N HIS A 104 -9.72 0.21 -10.83
CA HIS A 104 -10.61 1.36 -10.80
C HIS A 104 -10.74 1.94 -9.39
N VAL A 105 -10.70 1.09 -8.37
CA VAL A 105 -10.90 1.50 -6.99
C VAL A 105 -9.85 0.87 -6.09
N LEU A 106 -9.27 1.68 -5.22
CA LEU A 106 -8.49 1.20 -4.09
C LEU A 106 -9.23 1.56 -2.81
N TYR A 107 -9.24 0.66 -1.84
CA TYR A 107 -9.83 0.95 -0.55
C TYR A 107 -8.90 0.50 0.57
N ALA A 108 -9.07 1.10 1.74
CA ALA A 108 -8.28 0.77 2.91
C ALA A 108 -9.20 0.66 4.12
N LEU A 109 -8.90 -0.30 4.99
CA LEU A 109 -9.59 -0.43 6.26
C LEU A 109 -8.67 0.14 7.34
N VAL A 110 -9.13 1.18 8.01
CA VAL A 110 -8.34 1.92 8.97
C VAL A 110 -9.05 1.89 10.32
N ALA A 111 -8.33 1.54 11.38
CA ALA A 111 -8.91 1.60 12.71
C ALA A 111 -9.36 3.03 13.00
N LYS A 112 -10.58 3.18 13.50
CA LYS A 112 -11.13 4.50 13.79
C LYS A 112 -10.24 5.30 14.73
N SER A 113 -9.54 4.62 15.63
CA SER A 113 -8.63 5.25 16.58
C SER A 113 -7.27 5.63 15.98
N ASN A 114 -6.97 5.19 14.78
CA ASN A 114 -5.67 5.45 14.16
C ASN A 114 -5.70 6.75 13.36
N GLU A 115 -5.46 7.85 14.06
CA GLU A 115 -5.52 9.17 13.45
C GLU A 115 -4.46 9.39 12.38
N ALA A 116 -3.27 8.82 12.57
CA ALA A 116 -2.19 8.98 11.60
C ALA A 116 -2.55 8.38 10.25
N SER A 117 -3.10 7.16 10.25
CA SER A 117 -3.55 6.53 9.01
C SER A 117 -4.75 7.25 8.40
N ARG A 118 -5.67 7.72 9.22
CA ARG A 118 -6.81 8.48 8.73
C ARG A 118 -6.37 9.73 7.98
N ARG A 119 -5.41 10.46 8.56
CA ARG A 119 -4.87 11.65 7.91
C ARG A 119 -4.09 11.30 6.64
N LEU A 120 -3.34 10.21 6.68
CA LEU A 120 -2.57 9.77 5.53
C LEU A 120 -3.48 9.49 4.33
N PHE A 121 -4.50 8.68 4.52
CA PHE A 121 -5.39 8.34 3.42
C PHE A 121 -6.22 9.54 2.96
N ALA A 122 -6.70 10.35 3.89
CA ALA A 122 -7.43 11.56 3.52
C ALA A 122 -6.58 12.51 2.68
N SER A 123 -5.33 12.73 3.07
CA SER A 123 -4.43 13.60 2.31
C SER A 123 -4.04 13.00 0.96
N GLY A 124 -4.10 11.69 0.83
CA GLY A 124 -3.83 11.00 -0.43
C GLY A 124 -5.00 10.96 -1.39
N GLY A 125 -6.08 11.63 -1.08
CA GLY A 125 -7.24 11.68 -1.96
C GLY A 125 -8.27 10.58 -1.73
N TYR A 126 -8.11 9.81 -0.66
CA TYR A 126 -9.09 8.80 -0.28
C TYR A 126 -10.21 9.47 0.51
N LYS A 127 -11.42 8.99 0.33
CA LYS A 127 -12.60 9.48 1.05
C LYS A 127 -13.09 8.42 2.02
N GLU A 128 -13.46 8.85 3.22
CA GLU A 128 -14.11 7.97 4.17
C GLU A 128 -15.54 7.72 3.69
N VAL A 129 -15.86 6.47 3.37
CA VAL A 129 -17.14 6.13 2.77
C VAL A 129 -18.02 5.25 3.65
N ALA A 130 -17.44 4.59 4.65
CA ALA A 130 -18.21 3.68 5.49
C ALA A 130 -17.54 3.46 6.84
N LEU A 131 -18.36 3.01 7.80
CA LEU A 131 -17.88 2.56 9.10
C LEU A 131 -18.34 1.13 9.31
N LEU A 132 -17.41 0.27 9.74
CA LEU A 132 -17.68 -1.13 10.03
C LEU A 132 -17.56 -1.32 11.55
N PRO A 133 -18.69 -1.48 12.26
CA PRO A 133 -18.64 -1.56 13.71
C PRO A 133 -17.95 -2.83 14.18
N GLN A 134 -17.09 -2.70 15.19
CA GLN A 134 -16.42 -3.81 15.86
C GLN A 134 -15.69 -4.75 14.89
N TRP A 135 -15.13 -4.19 13.85
CA TRP A 135 -14.54 -4.96 12.76
C TRP A 135 -13.16 -5.49 13.06
N LEU A 136 -12.42 -4.76 13.91
CA LEU A 136 -11.04 -5.09 14.23
C LEU A 136 -10.91 -5.50 15.69
N PHE A 137 -10.06 -6.49 15.94
CA PHE A 137 -9.79 -6.94 17.30
C PHE A 137 -8.32 -6.68 17.61
N SER A 138 -8.05 -5.92 18.66
CA SER A 138 -6.68 -5.58 19.05
C SER A 138 -6.64 -5.35 20.55
N GLU A 139 -5.62 -5.91 21.19
CA GLU A 139 -5.37 -5.75 22.63
C GLU A 139 -6.59 -6.09 23.48
N GLY A 140 -7.26 -7.18 23.11
CA GLY A 140 -8.41 -7.65 23.86
C GLY A 140 -9.68 -6.85 23.66
N LYS A 141 -9.72 -5.94 22.72
CA LYS A 141 -10.87 -5.07 22.47
C LYS A 141 -11.25 -5.06 21.02
N TYR A 142 -12.53 -4.86 20.76
CA TYR A 142 -13.03 -4.64 19.42
C TYR A 142 -13.03 -3.15 19.12
N CYS A 143 -12.70 -2.82 17.89
CA CYS A 143 -12.63 -1.44 17.47
C CYS A 143 -13.27 -1.30 16.09
N ASP A 144 -13.89 -0.16 15.85
CA ASP A 144 -14.51 0.11 14.58
C ASP A 144 -13.45 0.35 13.52
N ALA A 145 -13.77 -0.03 12.29
CA ALA A 145 -12.93 0.25 11.14
C ALA A 145 -13.63 1.27 10.24
N LEU A 146 -12.84 2.16 9.67
CA LEU A 146 -13.32 3.07 8.66
C LEU A 146 -12.85 2.58 7.30
N VAL A 147 -13.72 2.69 6.31
CA VAL A 147 -13.37 2.36 4.93
C VAL A 147 -13.05 3.65 4.20
N PHE A 148 -11.82 3.74 3.70
CA PHE A 148 -11.38 4.84 2.86
C PHE A 148 -11.28 4.34 1.42
N GLU A 149 -11.73 5.14 0.48
CA GLU A 149 -11.84 4.69 -0.90
C GLU A 149 -11.32 5.77 -1.85
N LYS A 150 -10.57 5.33 -2.84
CA LYS A 150 -10.11 6.21 -3.92
C LYS A 150 -10.57 5.62 -5.24
N ILE A 151 -11.30 6.40 -6.01
CA ILE A 151 -11.80 6.01 -7.31
C ILE A 151 -10.96 6.72 -8.37
N PHE A 152 -10.39 5.94 -9.28
CA PHE A 152 -9.60 6.50 -10.37
C PHE A 152 -10.53 6.85 -11.52
N SER A 153 -10.45 8.09 -11.99
CA SER A 153 -11.16 8.49 -13.18
C SER A 153 -10.25 8.36 -14.39
N ASP A 154 -10.82 7.98 -15.48
CA ASP A 154 -10.08 7.81 -16.73
C ASP A 154 -9.69 9.12 -17.37
#